data_814e6bb5d752f299268ab977bbb0f0c2
#
_entry.id   814e6bb5d752f299268ab977bbb0f0c2
#
_cell.length_a   1.000
_cell.length_b   1.000
_cell.length_c   1.000
_cell.angle_alpha   90.00
_cell.angle_beta   90.00
_cell.angle_gamma   90.00
#
_symmetry.space_group_name_H-M   'P 1'
#
loop_
_entity.id
_entity.type
_entity.pdbx_description
1 polymer ?
#
loop_
_entity_poly.entity_id
_entity_poly.type
_entity_poly.pdbx_seq_one_letter_code
_entity_poly.pdbx_strand_id
1 'polypeptide(L)'
;YSYLLPGKGWEQKEYDDSFWEEGNAAFGPVKGNSKIRTAWGAENIYVRRHIKIDNKDALEGHKIYVCYICDDQIKLFWNGDFLFEKGITYQTKCGRLTDEAIAHIGNGTNVLAAYGRNTGGPALLDFGLYIENKTYSEADMALLKQIDVQATQTHYVFQCGDVELQIDFVSPSLSEKWNMTGWPVGFLSYQVHE
;
A
#
# COMPACT_ATOMS: atom_id res chain seq x y z
N TYR A 1 -5.86 -14.78 -13.64
CA TYR A 1 -5.45 -14.02 -14.84
C TYR A 1 -5.56 -14.88 -16.10
N SER A 2 -5.63 -14.24 -17.23
CA SER A 2 -5.67 -14.87 -18.54
C SER A 2 -4.81 -14.11 -19.55
N TYR A 3 -4.16 -14.83 -20.45
CA TYR A 3 -3.49 -14.22 -21.62
C TYR A 3 -4.38 -14.19 -22.87
N LEU A 4 -5.48 -14.90 -22.84
CA LEU A 4 -6.46 -14.91 -23.93
C LEU A 4 -7.47 -13.80 -23.72
N LEU A 5 -7.93 -13.22 -24.83
CA LEU A 5 -9.00 -12.22 -24.80
C LEU A 5 -10.25 -12.81 -24.15
N PRO A 6 -10.71 -12.26 -23.02
CA PRO A 6 -11.89 -12.78 -22.36
C PRO A 6 -13.18 -12.40 -23.09
N GLY A 7 -14.27 -13.03 -22.68
CA GLY A 7 -15.61 -12.68 -23.13
C GLY A 7 -16.02 -11.26 -22.68
N LYS A 8 -17.07 -10.73 -23.31
CA LYS A 8 -17.63 -9.43 -22.96
C LYS A 8 -18.04 -9.39 -21.49
N GLY A 9 -17.76 -8.28 -20.80
CA GLY A 9 -18.10 -8.07 -19.41
C GLY A 9 -17.13 -8.73 -18.41
N TRP A 10 -15.95 -9.11 -18.87
CA TRP A 10 -14.92 -9.74 -18.02
C TRP A 10 -14.49 -8.84 -16.85
N GLU A 11 -14.68 -7.55 -16.94
CA GLU A 11 -14.40 -6.55 -15.90
C GLU A 11 -15.49 -6.47 -14.81
N GLN A 12 -16.64 -7.10 -15.03
CA GLN A 12 -17.79 -7.05 -14.12
C GLN A 12 -17.71 -8.09 -13.01
N LYS A 13 -18.39 -7.86 -11.89
CA LYS A 13 -18.37 -8.75 -10.72
C LYS A 13 -18.88 -10.15 -11.02
N GLU A 14 -19.91 -10.23 -11.83
CA GLU A 14 -20.67 -11.45 -12.14
C GLU A 14 -19.99 -12.34 -13.18
N TYR A 15 -18.87 -11.89 -13.78
CA TYR A 15 -18.15 -12.68 -14.77
C TYR A 15 -17.53 -13.93 -14.12
N ASP A 16 -17.76 -15.08 -14.72
CA ASP A 16 -17.16 -16.35 -14.31
C ASP A 16 -15.71 -16.44 -14.80
N ASP A 17 -14.78 -16.30 -13.87
CA ASP A 17 -13.33 -16.44 -14.08
C ASP A 17 -12.76 -17.71 -13.43
N SER A 18 -13.60 -18.68 -13.09
CA SER A 18 -13.22 -19.93 -12.42
C SER A 18 -12.18 -20.76 -13.17
N PHE A 19 -12.07 -20.55 -14.50
CA PHE A 19 -11.10 -21.20 -15.37
C PHE A 19 -9.85 -20.35 -15.66
N TRP A 20 -9.73 -19.18 -15.05
CA TRP A 20 -8.51 -18.37 -15.13
C TRP A 20 -7.43 -18.94 -14.22
N GLU A 21 -6.18 -18.66 -14.58
CA GLU A 21 -5.05 -19.02 -13.72
C GLU A 21 -4.98 -18.10 -12.48
N GLU A 22 -4.53 -18.66 -11.38
CA GLU A 22 -4.21 -17.87 -10.19
C GLU A 22 -2.75 -17.41 -10.19
N GLY A 23 -2.47 -16.23 -9.66
CA GLY A 23 -1.11 -15.70 -9.58
C GLY A 23 -1.01 -14.50 -8.62
N ASN A 24 0.21 -14.27 -8.16
CA ASN A 24 0.51 -13.13 -7.30
C ASN A 24 1.10 -11.98 -8.14
N ALA A 25 0.65 -10.76 -7.90
CA ALA A 25 1.30 -9.56 -8.44
C ALA A 25 2.68 -9.34 -7.75
N ALA A 26 3.65 -8.74 -8.38
CA ALA A 26 3.62 -8.17 -9.74
C ALA A 26 3.82 -9.24 -10.81
N PHE A 27 3.24 -8.97 -11.98
CA PHE A 27 3.39 -9.79 -13.19
C PHE A 27 4.51 -9.23 -14.06
N GLY A 28 5.33 -10.10 -14.66
CA GLY A 28 6.44 -9.71 -15.55
C GLY A 28 7.48 -10.81 -15.72
N PRO A 29 8.68 -10.50 -16.28
CA PRO A 29 9.77 -11.48 -16.40
C PRO A 29 10.35 -11.79 -15.01
N VAL A 30 10.21 -13.03 -14.57
CA VAL A 30 10.69 -13.49 -13.24
C VAL A 30 12.22 -13.44 -13.15
N LYS A 31 12.91 -13.68 -14.26
CA LYS A 31 14.38 -13.72 -14.26
C LYS A 31 14.98 -12.33 -14.06
N GLY A 32 15.73 -12.16 -12.97
CA GLY A 32 16.48 -10.93 -12.66
C GLY A 32 15.68 -9.85 -11.92
N ASN A 33 14.42 -10.10 -11.55
CA ASN A 33 13.63 -9.17 -10.77
C ASN A 33 12.90 -9.86 -9.61
N SER A 34 13.40 -9.67 -8.41
CA SER A 34 12.85 -10.29 -7.19
C SER A 34 11.44 -9.80 -6.80
N LYS A 35 10.96 -8.71 -7.38
CA LYS A 35 9.61 -8.18 -7.14
C LYS A 35 8.55 -8.89 -7.99
N ILE A 36 8.93 -9.50 -9.11
CA ILE A 36 8.02 -10.25 -9.96
C ILE A 36 7.71 -11.60 -9.33
N ARG A 37 6.45 -11.92 -9.19
CA ARG A 37 5.97 -13.17 -8.58
C ARG A 37 5.29 -14.09 -9.56
N THR A 38 4.69 -13.55 -10.63
CA THR A 38 4.04 -14.32 -11.67
C THR A 38 4.63 -13.95 -13.03
N ALA A 39 5.02 -14.98 -13.80
CA ALA A 39 5.59 -14.79 -15.13
C ALA A 39 4.56 -14.18 -16.07
N TRP A 40 4.96 -13.12 -16.78
CA TRP A 40 4.21 -12.56 -17.89
C TRP A 40 5.18 -12.14 -18.99
N GLY A 41 5.00 -12.70 -20.17
CA GLY A 41 5.81 -12.43 -21.37
C GLY A 41 4.98 -12.37 -22.64
N ALA A 42 3.65 -12.50 -22.55
CA ALA A 42 2.73 -12.34 -23.66
C ALA A 42 2.49 -10.84 -23.96
N GLU A 43 1.93 -10.54 -25.16
CA GLU A 43 1.55 -9.16 -25.49
C GLU A 43 0.46 -8.63 -24.56
N ASN A 44 -0.50 -9.47 -24.20
CA ASN A 44 -1.67 -9.07 -23.42
C ASN A 44 -1.78 -9.89 -22.13
N ILE A 45 -2.29 -9.28 -21.09
CA ILE A 45 -2.70 -9.93 -19.85
C ILE A 45 -4.01 -9.31 -19.33
N TYR A 46 -4.91 -10.15 -18.89
CA TYR A 46 -6.16 -9.77 -18.23
C TYR A 46 -6.11 -10.30 -16.81
N VAL A 47 -6.30 -9.44 -15.84
CA VAL A 47 -6.20 -9.79 -14.42
C VAL A 47 -7.46 -9.32 -13.70
N ARG A 48 -8.01 -10.18 -12.84
CA ARG A 48 -9.11 -9.86 -11.96
C ARG A 48 -8.66 -10.10 -10.52
N ARG A 49 -8.83 -9.12 -9.67
CA ARG A 49 -8.56 -9.22 -8.24
C ARG A 49 -9.86 -9.13 -7.49
N HIS A 50 -10.24 -10.20 -6.81
CA HIS A 50 -11.40 -10.23 -5.93
C HIS A 50 -11.02 -9.59 -4.59
N ILE A 51 -11.80 -8.60 -4.18
CA ILE A 51 -11.61 -7.85 -2.94
C ILE A 51 -12.87 -7.99 -2.10
N LYS A 52 -12.75 -8.70 -0.98
CA LYS A 52 -13.86 -8.88 -0.05
C LYS A 52 -13.93 -7.69 0.89
N ILE A 53 -15.10 -7.06 0.96
CA ILE A 53 -15.40 -5.95 1.87
C ILE A 53 -16.59 -6.40 2.72
N ASP A 54 -16.33 -6.68 3.99
CA ASP A 54 -17.37 -7.21 4.89
C ASP A 54 -18.35 -6.11 5.32
N ASN A 55 -17.86 -4.89 5.50
CA ASN A 55 -18.68 -3.74 5.88
C ASN A 55 -18.18 -2.48 5.13
N LYS A 56 -18.94 -2.05 4.11
CA LYS A 56 -18.59 -0.84 3.34
C LYS A 56 -18.73 0.44 4.17
N ASP A 57 -19.60 0.45 5.19
CA ASP A 57 -19.84 1.65 6.00
C ASP A 57 -18.61 1.96 6.87
N ALA A 58 -17.76 0.96 7.15
CA ALA A 58 -16.47 1.18 7.78
C ALA A 58 -15.48 1.98 6.91
N LEU A 59 -15.77 2.14 5.62
CA LEU A 59 -14.97 2.95 4.69
C LEU A 59 -15.43 4.41 4.64
N GLU A 60 -16.53 4.76 5.30
CA GLU A 60 -17.07 6.12 5.30
C GLU A 60 -16.03 7.11 5.87
N GLY A 61 -15.84 8.19 5.14
CA GLY A 61 -14.84 9.23 5.49
C GLY A 61 -13.39 8.86 5.23
N HIS A 62 -13.09 7.64 4.76
CA HIS A 62 -11.75 7.27 4.32
C HIS A 62 -11.52 7.65 2.85
N LYS A 63 -10.31 8.09 2.55
CA LYS A 63 -9.87 8.23 1.16
C LYS A 63 -9.36 6.89 0.65
N ILE A 64 -9.87 6.48 -0.51
CA ILE A 64 -9.49 5.23 -1.17
C ILE A 64 -8.69 5.57 -2.41
N TYR A 65 -7.55 4.93 -2.56
CA TYR A 65 -6.64 5.12 -3.67
C TYR A 65 -6.51 3.82 -4.46
N VAL A 66 -6.39 3.96 -5.77
CA VAL A 66 -5.87 2.91 -6.62
C VAL A 66 -4.42 3.24 -6.96
N CYS A 67 -3.53 2.29 -6.68
CA CYS A 67 -2.12 2.42 -7.02
C CYS A 67 -1.74 1.38 -8.08
N TYR A 68 -0.88 1.76 -9.00
CA TYR A 68 -0.46 0.90 -10.10
C TYR A 68 0.96 1.23 -10.57
N ILE A 69 1.58 0.26 -11.21
CA ILE A 69 2.78 0.39 -12.03
C ILE A 69 2.64 -0.51 -13.25
N CYS A 70 3.00 -0.02 -14.42
CA CYS A 70 2.88 -0.80 -15.65
C CYS A 70 3.99 -0.46 -16.66
N ASP A 71 4.26 -1.43 -17.52
CA ASP A 71 5.06 -1.36 -18.72
C ASP A 71 4.45 -2.32 -19.75
N ASP A 72 3.88 -1.88 -20.89
CA ASP A 72 3.78 -0.53 -21.46
C ASP A 72 2.47 0.21 -21.09
N GLN A 73 1.36 -0.53 -20.95
CA GLN A 73 0.02 0.05 -20.83
C GLN A 73 -0.82 -0.70 -19.79
N ILE A 74 -1.66 0.03 -19.10
CA ILE A 74 -2.72 -0.49 -18.23
C ILE A 74 -4.06 0.17 -18.51
N LYS A 75 -5.15 -0.63 -18.57
CA LYS A 75 -6.53 -0.17 -18.36
C LYS A 75 -7.03 -0.75 -17.07
N LEU A 76 -7.69 0.05 -16.26
CA LEU A 76 -8.19 -0.38 -14.97
C LEU A 76 -9.69 -0.16 -14.87
N PHE A 77 -10.37 -1.13 -14.22
CA PHE A 77 -11.81 -1.14 -14.03
C PHE A 77 -12.13 -1.48 -12.58
N TRP A 78 -13.19 -0.88 -12.05
CA TRP A 78 -13.73 -1.19 -10.74
C TRP A 78 -15.19 -1.64 -10.86
N ASN A 79 -15.46 -2.90 -10.51
CA ASN A 79 -16.79 -3.52 -10.62
C ASN A 79 -17.45 -3.37 -12.01
N GLY A 80 -16.63 -3.31 -13.08
CA GLY A 80 -17.08 -3.09 -14.46
C GLY A 80 -16.94 -1.65 -14.93
N ASP A 81 -16.85 -0.67 -14.05
CA ASP A 81 -16.68 0.72 -14.43
C ASP A 81 -15.24 1.00 -14.84
N PHE A 82 -15.07 1.63 -15.98
CA PHE A 82 -13.76 2.06 -16.45
C PHE A 82 -13.23 3.20 -15.57
N LEU A 83 -12.06 3.00 -14.99
CA LEU A 83 -11.39 4.02 -14.18
C LEU A 83 -10.46 4.90 -15.02
N PHE A 84 -9.51 4.28 -15.70
CA PHE A 84 -8.55 4.98 -16.55
C PHE A 84 -7.76 4.02 -17.44
N GLU A 85 -7.08 4.64 -18.41
CA GLU A 85 -6.01 4.05 -19.22
C GLU A 85 -4.75 4.87 -19.06
N LYS A 86 -3.60 4.22 -18.85
CA LYS A 86 -2.30 4.86 -18.69
C LYS A 86 -1.23 4.09 -19.45
N GLY A 87 -0.23 4.84 -19.94
CA GLY A 87 1.00 4.29 -20.49
C GLY A 87 2.02 3.95 -19.42
N ILE A 88 3.24 3.66 -19.89
CA ILE A 88 4.38 3.24 -19.04
C ILE A 88 4.57 4.14 -17.81
N THR A 89 4.88 3.52 -16.68
CA THR A 89 5.24 4.21 -15.44
C THR A 89 6.54 3.63 -14.88
N TYR A 90 7.48 4.50 -14.54
CA TYR A 90 8.77 4.09 -13.95
C TYR A 90 8.71 3.96 -12.42
N GLN A 91 7.61 4.38 -11.82
CA GLN A 91 7.35 4.34 -10.39
C GLN A 91 5.87 4.06 -10.16
N THR A 92 5.55 3.51 -9.01
CA THR A 92 4.16 3.36 -8.58
C THR A 92 3.47 4.72 -8.57
N LYS A 93 2.32 4.79 -9.24
CA LYS A 93 1.42 5.94 -9.26
C LYS A 93 0.17 5.60 -8.48
N CYS A 94 -0.32 6.57 -7.71
CA CYS A 94 -1.58 6.42 -6.99
C CYS A 94 -2.51 7.57 -7.36
N GLY A 95 -3.79 7.25 -7.53
CA GLY A 95 -4.86 8.21 -7.74
C GLY A 95 -6.01 7.90 -6.78
N ARG A 96 -6.65 8.94 -6.23
CA ARG A 96 -7.86 8.77 -5.42
C ARG A 96 -8.98 8.27 -6.32
N LEU A 97 -9.75 7.29 -5.82
CA LEU A 97 -11.00 6.89 -6.47
C LEU A 97 -12.00 8.06 -6.45
N THR A 98 -12.74 8.20 -7.54
CA THR A 98 -13.82 9.19 -7.61
C THR A 98 -14.98 8.79 -6.68
N ASP A 99 -15.79 9.76 -6.32
CA ASP A 99 -16.94 9.50 -5.46
C ASP A 99 -17.96 8.57 -6.14
N GLU A 100 -18.06 8.60 -7.47
CA GLU A 100 -18.85 7.66 -8.26
C GLU A 100 -18.31 6.22 -8.13
N ALA A 101 -17.00 6.03 -8.25
CA ALA A 101 -16.38 4.71 -8.09
C ALA A 101 -16.51 4.19 -6.65
N ILE A 102 -16.43 5.07 -5.66
CA ILE A 102 -16.65 4.74 -4.25
C ILE A 102 -18.11 4.32 -4.01
N ALA A 103 -19.08 4.99 -4.64
CA ALA A 103 -20.50 4.64 -4.52
C ALA A 103 -20.79 3.20 -5.02
N HIS A 104 -19.98 2.67 -5.94
CA HIS A 104 -20.10 1.30 -6.46
C HIS A 104 -19.41 0.24 -5.58
N ILE A 105 -18.82 0.63 -4.45
CA ILE A 105 -18.34 -0.32 -3.45
C ILE A 105 -19.54 -1.01 -2.80
N GLY A 106 -19.55 -2.34 -2.88
CA GLY A 106 -20.58 -3.16 -2.23
C GLY A 106 -20.02 -3.97 -1.07
N ASN A 107 -20.89 -4.40 -0.16
CA ASN A 107 -20.57 -5.48 0.76
C ASN A 107 -20.36 -6.77 -0.02
N GLY A 108 -19.46 -7.65 0.47
CA GLY A 108 -19.08 -8.89 -0.20
C GLY A 108 -17.97 -8.68 -1.22
N THR A 109 -18.01 -9.45 -2.31
CA THR A 109 -16.96 -9.44 -3.32
C THR A 109 -17.09 -8.25 -4.26
N ASN A 110 -16.01 -7.51 -4.39
CA ASN A 110 -15.79 -6.47 -5.40
C ASN A 110 -14.65 -6.92 -6.33
N VAL A 111 -14.57 -6.35 -7.51
CA VAL A 111 -13.54 -6.72 -8.51
C VAL A 111 -12.77 -5.50 -8.98
N LEU A 112 -11.46 -5.54 -8.80
CA LEU A 112 -10.54 -4.64 -9.46
C LEU A 112 -9.94 -5.40 -10.64
N ALA A 113 -10.32 -5.01 -11.85
CA ALA A 113 -9.90 -5.68 -13.08
C ALA A 113 -8.90 -4.81 -13.85
N ALA A 114 -7.88 -5.45 -14.44
CA ALA A 114 -6.84 -4.78 -15.21
C ALA A 114 -6.60 -5.50 -16.55
N TYR A 115 -6.46 -4.72 -17.59
CA TYR A 115 -5.85 -5.14 -18.84
C TYR A 115 -4.46 -4.53 -18.92
N GLY A 116 -3.44 -5.37 -19.09
CA GLY A 116 -2.06 -4.96 -19.36
C GLY A 116 -1.66 -5.29 -20.78
N ARG A 117 -0.92 -4.39 -21.43
CA ARG A 117 -0.34 -4.62 -22.75
C ARG A 117 1.16 -4.38 -22.69
N ASN A 118 1.92 -5.33 -23.25
CA ASN A 118 3.35 -5.24 -23.49
C ASN A 118 3.61 -5.23 -24.98
N THR A 119 4.18 -4.16 -25.50
CA THR A 119 4.51 -3.99 -26.93
C THR A 119 5.94 -4.37 -27.25
N GLY A 120 6.74 -4.69 -26.24
CA GLY A 120 8.11 -5.14 -26.35
C GLY A 120 8.95 -4.79 -25.13
N GLY A 121 10.05 -5.51 -24.92
CA GLY A 121 10.89 -5.34 -23.74
C GLY A 121 10.37 -6.09 -22.51
N PRO A 122 10.83 -5.71 -21.31
CA PRO A 122 10.36 -6.32 -20.07
C PRO A 122 8.94 -5.82 -19.72
N ALA A 123 8.03 -6.78 -19.54
CA ALA A 123 6.68 -6.47 -19.08
C ALA A 123 6.63 -6.16 -17.57
N LEU A 124 5.71 -5.32 -17.15
CA LEU A 124 5.43 -5.08 -15.74
C LEU A 124 3.97 -4.70 -15.52
N LEU A 125 3.30 -5.38 -14.60
CA LEU A 125 1.97 -5.02 -14.15
C LEU A 125 1.81 -5.32 -12.67
N ASP A 126 1.52 -4.29 -11.89
CA ASP A 126 1.06 -4.40 -10.52
C ASP A 126 0.02 -3.33 -10.21
N PHE A 127 -0.99 -3.67 -9.43
CA PHE A 127 -2.04 -2.74 -9.05
C PHE A 127 -2.77 -3.20 -7.79
N GLY A 128 -3.37 -2.25 -7.08
CA GLY A 128 -4.12 -2.54 -5.87
C GLY A 128 -4.90 -1.34 -5.35
N LEU A 129 -5.81 -1.61 -4.41
CA LEU A 129 -6.50 -0.60 -3.64
C LEU A 129 -5.80 -0.39 -2.30
N TYR A 130 -5.79 0.87 -1.87
CA TYR A 130 -5.24 1.30 -0.60
C TYR A 130 -6.23 2.25 0.06
N ILE A 131 -6.41 2.09 1.35
CA ILE A 131 -7.23 2.98 2.17
C ILE A 131 -6.27 3.86 2.95
N GLU A 132 -6.44 5.17 2.84
CA GLU A 132 -5.73 6.11 3.69
C GLU A 132 -6.32 6.00 5.09
N ASN A 133 -5.49 5.66 6.07
CA ASN A 133 -5.91 5.76 7.45
C ASN A 133 -6.31 7.21 7.74
N LYS A 134 -7.36 7.41 8.54
CA LYS A 134 -7.74 8.75 8.97
C LYS A 134 -6.47 9.45 9.47
N THR A 135 -6.11 10.55 8.83
CA THR A 135 -5.09 11.43 9.38
C THR A 135 -5.59 11.85 10.75
N TYR A 136 -4.78 11.63 11.77
CA TYR A 136 -5.06 12.17 13.09
C TYR A 136 -5.33 13.66 12.94
N SER A 137 -6.39 14.17 13.57
CA SER A 137 -6.66 15.61 13.61
C SER A 137 -5.54 16.31 14.38
N GLU A 138 -5.41 17.63 14.25
CA GLU A 138 -4.47 18.38 15.09
C GLU A 138 -4.75 18.17 16.59
N ALA A 139 -6.00 17.82 16.96
CA ALA A 139 -6.38 17.47 18.33
C ALA A 139 -5.76 16.16 18.83
N ASP A 140 -5.29 15.30 17.92
CA ASP A 140 -4.63 14.03 18.23
C ASP A 140 -3.10 14.17 18.28
N MET A 141 -2.58 15.39 18.14
CA MET A 141 -1.14 15.63 18.26
C MET A 141 -0.69 15.51 19.72
N ALA A 142 0.39 14.77 19.91
CA ALA A 142 0.99 14.65 21.24
C ALA A 142 1.58 15.98 21.71
N LEU A 143 1.19 16.43 22.89
CA LEU A 143 1.73 17.62 23.53
C LEU A 143 2.90 17.24 24.42
N LEU A 144 4.05 17.89 24.25
CA LEU A 144 5.18 17.72 25.16
C LEU A 144 4.82 18.29 26.55
N LYS A 145 4.77 17.41 27.55
CA LYS A 145 4.47 17.74 28.95
C LYS A 145 5.72 18.02 29.74
N GLN A 146 6.74 17.19 29.53
CA GLN A 146 7.97 17.25 30.29
C GLN A 146 9.14 16.83 29.41
N ILE A 147 10.26 17.49 29.63
CA ILE A 147 11.57 17.09 29.14
C ILE A 147 12.57 17.19 30.32
N ASP A 148 13.34 16.11 30.50
CA ASP A 148 14.47 16.10 31.43
C ASP A 148 15.72 15.71 30.64
N VAL A 149 16.72 16.59 30.66
CA VAL A 149 17.96 16.44 29.90
C VAL A 149 19.12 16.26 30.86
N GLN A 150 19.73 15.09 30.79
CA GLN A 150 20.93 14.74 31.52
C GLN A 150 22.11 14.54 30.57
N ALA A 151 23.31 14.38 31.06
CA ALA A 151 24.51 14.28 30.22
C ALA A 151 24.49 13.12 29.23
N THR A 152 23.81 12.03 29.56
CA THR A 152 23.76 10.79 28.76
C THR A 152 22.34 10.29 28.49
N GLN A 153 21.34 11.00 28.98
CA GLN A 153 19.94 10.60 28.84
C GLN A 153 19.05 11.81 28.64
N THR A 154 18.05 11.67 27.78
CA THR A 154 16.95 12.63 27.67
C THR A 154 15.64 11.88 27.78
N HIS A 155 14.83 12.29 28.76
CA HIS A 155 13.50 11.75 29.00
C HIS A 155 12.45 12.74 28.54
N TYR A 156 11.49 12.25 27.74
CA TYR A 156 10.35 13.01 27.26
C TYR A 156 9.05 12.40 27.75
N VAL A 157 8.10 13.25 28.12
CA VAL A 157 6.72 12.85 28.42
C VAL A 157 5.79 13.63 27.50
N PHE A 158 4.99 12.91 26.73
CA PHE A 158 3.98 13.48 25.84
C PHE A 158 2.59 13.04 26.29
N GLN A 159 1.61 13.92 26.10
CA GLN A 159 0.19 13.62 26.30
C GLN A 159 -0.54 13.69 24.96
N CYS A 160 -1.33 12.68 24.64
CA CYS A 160 -2.18 12.62 23.46
C CYS A 160 -3.57 12.13 23.90
N GLY A 161 -4.50 13.07 24.11
CA GLY A 161 -5.78 12.75 24.73
C GLY A 161 -5.59 12.15 26.12
N ASP A 162 -6.16 10.97 26.36
CA ASP A 162 -6.02 10.24 27.64
C ASP A 162 -4.76 9.37 27.71
N VAL A 163 -3.97 9.32 26.63
CA VAL A 163 -2.76 8.49 26.53
C VAL A 163 -1.52 9.30 26.85
N GLU A 164 -0.66 8.80 27.74
CA GLU A 164 0.67 9.33 28.01
C GLU A 164 1.74 8.48 27.34
N LEU A 165 2.67 9.11 26.63
CA LEU A 165 3.81 8.48 25.99
C LEU A 165 5.10 8.98 26.64
N GLN A 166 5.88 8.07 27.22
CA GLN A 166 7.21 8.35 27.74
C GLN A 166 8.26 7.81 26.79
N ILE A 167 9.28 8.62 26.48
CA ILE A 167 10.37 8.25 25.58
C ILE A 167 11.70 8.60 26.23
N ASP A 168 12.59 7.62 26.32
CA ASP A 168 13.96 7.78 26.78
C ASP A 168 14.96 7.62 25.65
N PHE A 169 15.80 8.61 25.47
CA PHE A 169 17.00 8.52 24.65
C PHE A 169 18.21 8.39 25.55
N VAL A 170 18.97 7.31 25.42
CA VAL A 170 20.16 7.07 26.21
C VAL A 170 21.36 6.97 25.29
N SER A 171 22.36 7.81 25.52
CA SER A 171 23.66 7.74 24.87
C SER A 171 24.70 7.34 25.92
N PRO A 172 25.10 6.06 25.99
CA PRO A 172 26.00 5.60 27.04
C PRO A 172 27.37 6.26 26.90
N SER A 173 27.87 6.81 28.01
CA SER A 173 29.26 7.25 28.11
C SER A 173 30.10 6.13 28.70
N LEU A 174 30.93 5.51 27.90
CA LEU A 174 31.81 4.39 28.29
C LEU A 174 33.22 4.92 28.55
N SER A 175 33.38 5.82 29.49
CA SER A 175 34.66 6.51 29.77
C SER A 175 35.87 5.61 30.05
N GLU A 176 35.61 4.38 30.51
CA GLU A 176 36.69 3.40 30.79
C GLU A 176 37.07 2.54 29.60
N LYS A 177 36.34 2.64 28.47
CA LYS A 177 36.58 1.86 27.25
C LYS A 177 36.73 2.78 26.04
N TRP A 178 37.86 3.45 25.94
CA TRP A 178 38.15 4.44 24.89
C TRP A 178 37.90 3.97 23.45
N ASN A 179 38.01 2.68 23.18
CA ASN A 179 37.74 2.09 21.87
C ASN A 179 36.23 2.03 21.53
N MET A 180 35.34 2.22 22.50
CA MET A 180 33.90 2.19 22.34
C MET A 180 33.26 3.57 22.44
N THR A 181 33.93 4.58 23.00
CA THR A 181 33.41 5.93 23.19
C THR A 181 33.15 6.68 21.88
N GLY A 182 33.76 6.25 20.78
CA GLY A 182 33.57 6.80 19.44
C GLY A 182 32.44 6.09 18.63
N TRP A 183 31.80 5.08 19.17
CA TRP A 183 30.73 4.40 18.48
C TRP A 183 29.43 5.21 18.62
N PRO A 184 28.74 5.49 17.47
CA PRO A 184 27.48 6.23 17.50
C PRO A 184 26.34 5.28 17.91
N VAL A 185 26.35 4.86 19.19
CA VAL A 185 25.33 3.95 19.75
C VAL A 185 24.43 4.77 20.67
N GLY A 186 23.14 4.68 20.43
CA GLY A 186 22.09 5.20 21.31
C GLY A 186 21.01 4.14 21.53
N PHE A 187 20.34 4.21 22.66
CA PHE A 187 19.18 3.39 22.95
C PHE A 187 17.94 4.30 23.00
N LEU A 188 16.85 3.79 22.47
CA LEU A 188 15.55 4.41 22.61
C LEU A 188 14.62 3.39 23.27
N SER A 189 14.01 3.79 24.37
CA SER A 189 12.91 3.04 25.00
C SER A 189 11.65 3.90 25.04
N TYR A 190 10.50 3.26 25.04
CA TYR A 190 9.23 3.98 25.19
C TYR A 190 8.25 3.17 26.04
N GLN A 191 7.36 3.89 26.72
CA GLN A 191 6.24 3.33 27.48
C GLN A 191 4.98 4.10 27.13
N VAL A 192 3.85 3.40 27.06
CA VAL A 192 2.53 3.98 26.80
C VAL A 192 1.64 3.65 27.99
N HIS A 193 0.99 4.65 28.53
CA HIS A 193 0.06 4.56 29.64
C HIS A 193 -1.30 5.12 29.20
N GLU A 194 -2.37 4.37 29.47
CA GLU A 194 -3.77 4.76 29.28
C GLU A 194 -4.37 5.21 30.62
#